data_c70f189186f9c20939242bbb6d6099a2
#
_entry.id   c70f189186f9c20939242bbb6d6099a2
#
_cell.length_a   1.000
_cell.length_b   1.000
_cell.length_c   1.000
_cell.angle_alpha   90.00
_cell.angle_beta   90.00
_cell.angle_gamma   90.00
#
_symmetry.space_group_name_H-M   'P 1'
#
loop_
_entity.id
_entity.type
_entity.pdbx_description
1 polymer ?
#
loop_
_entity_poly.entity_id
_entity_poly.type
_entity_poly.pdbx_seq_one_letter_code
_entity_poly.pdbx_strand_id
1 'polypeptide(L)'
;MKKLILIFSVIFFYFESVLAETKVKSLIEGNIDAKVSIIIYESLTCGHCADFHKEVYPKLKKDFIDTGLVKIEFRSFPLDFAALNASKIAHCKNDGKTDLLHF
;
A
#
# COMPACT_ATOMS: atom_id res chain seq x y z
N MET A 1 -3.99 50.19 -7.09
CA MET A 1 -2.94 49.21 -7.43
C MET A 1 -2.43 48.44 -6.20
N LYS A 2 -2.04 49.11 -5.10
CA LYS A 2 -1.53 48.41 -3.90
C LYS A 2 -2.54 47.40 -3.28
N LYS A 3 -3.84 47.75 -3.23
CA LYS A 3 -4.90 46.86 -2.73
C LYS A 3 -5.12 45.63 -3.63
N LEU A 4 -4.97 45.79 -4.94
CA LEU A 4 -5.14 44.70 -5.90
C LEU A 4 -3.99 43.68 -5.80
N ILE A 5 -2.77 44.17 -5.57
CA ILE A 5 -1.58 43.32 -5.38
C ILE A 5 -1.69 42.50 -4.07
N LEU A 6 -2.21 43.11 -3.00
CA LEU A 6 -2.45 42.41 -1.73
C LEU A 6 -3.49 41.28 -1.86
N ILE A 7 -4.57 41.53 -2.58
CA ILE A 7 -5.63 40.54 -2.85
C ILE A 7 -5.05 39.37 -3.67
N PHE A 8 -4.25 39.66 -4.70
CA PHE A 8 -3.62 38.66 -5.54
C PHE A 8 -2.60 37.81 -4.75
N SER A 9 -1.83 38.45 -3.86
CA SER A 9 -0.89 37.75 -2.97
C SER A 9 -1.59 36.80 -2.00
N VAL A 10 -2.73 37.24 -1.42
CA VAL A 10 -3.50 36.40 -0.50
C VAL A 10 -4.12 35.20 -1.23
N ILE A 11 -4.66 35.40 -2.44
CA ILE A 11 -5.21 34.29 -3.25
C ILE A 11 -4.13 33.30 -3.64
N PHE A 12 -2.92 33.77 -3.96
CA PHE A 12 -1.79 32.87 -4.30
C PHE A 12 -1.35 32.00 -3.11
N PHE A 13 -1.37 32.56 -1.90
CA PHE A 13 -1.06 31.79 -0.67
C PHE A 13 -2.11 30.73 -0.32
N TYR A 14 -3.38 30.93 -0.67
CA TYR A 14 -4.43 29.94 -0.45
C TYR A 14 -4.43 28.80 -1.48
N PHE A 15 -3.76 28.96 -2.62
CA PHE A 15 -3.76 27.96 -3.70
C PHE A 15 -2.76 26.81 -3.45
N GLU A 16 -1.76 26.98 -2.58
CA GLU A 16 -0.77 25.93 -2.30
C GLU A 16 -1.25 24.85 -1.32
N SER A 17 -2.42 25.00 -0.72
CA SER A 17 -2.90 24.08 0.35
C SER A 17 -3.75 22.91 -0.17
N VAL A 18 -3.94 22.72 -1.47
CA VAL A 18 -4.90 21.74 -2.03
C VAL A 18 -4.27 20.48 -2.56
N LEU A 19 -2.95 20.36 -2.56
CA LEU A 19 -2.27 19.11 -2.89
C LEU A 19 -2.00 18.30 -1.62
N ALA A 20 -3.04 17.95 -0.89
CA ALA A 20 -2.97 16.88 0.10
C ALA A 20 -2.86 15.56 -0.68
N GLU A 21 -1.63 15.18 -1.00
CA GLU A 21 -1.33 13.84 -1.51
C GLU A 21 -1.80 12.82 -0.46
N THR A 22 -2.91 12.15 -0.75
CA THR A 22 -3.39 11.05 0.09
C THR A 22 -2.40 9.90 -0.06
N LYS A 23 -1.42 9.87 0.83
CA LYS A 23 -0.42 8.80 0.87
C LYS A 23 -1.13 7.47 1.12
N VAL A 24 -1.05 6.57 0.15
CA VAL A 24 -1.55 5.20 0.31
C VAL A 24 -0.70 4.50 1.35
N LYS A 25 -1.33 3.91 2.37
CA LYS A 25 -0.63 3.13 3.39
C LYS A 25 -0.08 1.85 2.80
N SER A 26 1.15 1.53 3.18
CA SER A 26 1.76 0.24 2.85
C SER A 26 0.99 -0.91 3.51
N LEU A 27 0.80 -1.99 2.78
CA LEU A 27 0.21 -3.22 3.28
C LEU A 27 1.32 -4.06 3.93
N ILE A 28 1.43 -3.94 5.25
CA ILE A 28 2.50 -4.58 6.02
C ILE A 28 1.90 -5.60 6.97
N GLU A 29 2.51 -6.77 7.04
CA GLU A 29 2.18 -7.82 7.99
C GLU A 29 3.41 -8.24 8.80
N GLY A 30 3.21 -8.50 10.09
CA GLY A 30 4.25 -8.83 11.04
C GLY A 30 4.67 -7.66 11.93
N ASN A 31 5.69 -7.89 12.74
CA ASN A 31 6.22 -6.87 13.64
C ASN A 31 6.95 -5.78 12.85
N ILE A 32 6.54 -4.52 13.01
CA ILE A 32 7.15 -3.39 12.28
C ILE A 32 8.65 -3.24 12.58
N ASP A 33 9.08 -3.67 13.78
CA ASP A 33 10.48 -3.62 14.22
C ASP A 33 11.29 -4.88 13.87
N ALA A 34 10.70 -5.82 13.10
CA ALA A 34 11.38 -7.02 12.66
C ALA A 34 12.66 -6.68 11.90
N LYS A 35 13.75 -7.38 12.21
CA LYS A 35 15.08 -7.14 11.61
C LYS A 35 15.14 -7.48 10.14
N VAL A 36 14.32 -8.45 9.69
CA VAL A 36 14.23 -8.85 8.30
C VAL A 36 12.95 -8.29 7.69
N SER A 37 13.07 -7.61 6.57
CA SER A 37 11.95 -7.10 5.81
C SER A 37 11.94 -7.73 4.42
N ILE A 38 10.84 -8.36 4.06
CA ILE A 38 10.60 -8.93 2.74
C ILE A 38 9.60 -8.04 2.02
N ILE A 39 9.94 -7.61 0.80
CA ILE A 39 9.02 -6.88 -0.07
C ILE A 39 8.56 -7.83 -1.16
N ILE A 40 7.25 -8.03 -1.26
CA ILE A 40 6.64 -8.90 -2.26
C ILE A 40 5.89 -8.02 -3.27
N TYR A 41 6.28 -8.12 -4.53
CA TYR A 41 5.55 -7.51 -5.64
C TYR A 41 4.63 -8.56 -6.23
N GLU A 42 3.33 -8.30 -6.24
CA GLU A 42 2.33 -9.27 -6.67
C GLU A 42 1.21 -8.66 -7.50
N SER A 43 0.57 -9.51 -8.31
CA SER A 43 -0.62 -9.19 -9.07
C SER A 43 -1.77 -10.08 -8.67
N LEU A 44 -2.93 -9.48 -8.42
CA LEU A 44 -4.15 -10.20 -8.00
C LEU A 44 -4.78 -11.06 -9.11
N THR A 45 -4.21 -11.06 -10.32
CA THR A 45 -4.59 -11.97 -11.41
C THR A 45 -3.51 -13.00 -11.74
N CYS A 46 -2.41 -13.01 -10.97
CA CYS A 46 -1.28 -13.91 -11.20
C CYS A 46 -1.52 -15.26 -10.50
N GLY A 47 -1.64 -16.35 -11.26
CA GLY A 47 -1.83 -17.70 -10.71
C GLY A 47 -0.71 -18.14 -9.77
N HIS A 48 0.57 -17.88 -10.11
CA HIS A 48 1.70 -18.20 -9.25
C HIS A 48 1.72 -17.39 -7.94
N CYS A 49 1.21 -16.16 -7.95
CA CYS A 49 1.03 -15.40 -6.72
C CYS A 49 -0.03 -16.07 -5.83
N ALA A 50 -1.14 -16.54 -6.42
CA ALA A 50 -2.16 -17.28 -5.68
C ALA A 50 -1.61 -18.60 -5.11
N ASP A 51 -0.78 -19.34 -5.85
CA ASP A 51 -0.11 -20.54 -5.37
C ASP A 51 0.83 -20.24 -4.18
N PHE A 52 1.57 -19.13 -4.26
CA PHE A 52 2.39 -18.67 -3.13
C PHE A 52 1.55 -18.45 -1.87
N HIS A 53 0.41 -17.77 -1.96
CA HIS A 53 -0.48 -17.52 -0.83
C HIS A 53 -1.09 -18.80 -0.25
N LYS A 54 -1.34 -19.82 -1.07
CA LYS A 54 -1.90 -21.11 -0.62
C LYS A 54 -0.87 -22.06 -0.03
N GLU A 55 0.30 -22.13 -0.63
CA GLU A 55 1.27 -23.21 -0.35
C GLU A 55 2.46 -22.75 0.50
N VAL A 56 2.96 -21.54 0.28
CA VAL A 56 4.19 -21.04 0.90
C VAL A 56 3.90 -20.09 2.06
N TYR A 57 3.02 -19.12 1.83
CA TYR A 57 2.74 -18.06 2.78
C TYR A 57 2.28 -18.54 4.16
N PRO A 58 1.39 -19.55 4.32
CA PRO A 58 0.96 -20.02 5.64
C PRO A 58 2.11 -20.51 6.50
N LYS A 59 3.09 -21.19 5.89
CA LYS A 59 4.29 -21.66 6.58
C LYS A 59 5.22 -20.50 6.93
N LEU A 60 5.45 -19.60 5.98
CA LEU A 60 6.25 -18.40 6.20
C LEU A 60 5.66 -17.54 7.33
N LYS A 61 4.33 -17.39 7.34
CA LYS A 61 3.63 -16.67 8.40
C LYS A 61 3.87 -17.30 9.76
N LYS A 62 3.57 -18.58 9.89
CA LYS A 62 3.69 -19.31 11.16
C LYS A 62 5.12 -19.31 11.71
N ASP A 63 6.10 -19.60 10.84
CA ASP A 63 7.47 -19.86 11.28
C ASP A 63 8.30 -18.57 11.47
N PHE A 64 7.95 -17.48 10.79
CA PHE A 64 8.78 -16.28 10.77
C PHE A 64 8.04 -14.97 11.07
N ILE A 65 6.81 -14.78 10.56
CA ILE A 65 6.07 -13.52 10.74
C ILE A 65 5.46 -13.46 12.14
N ASP A 66 4.75 -14.51 12.55
CA ASP A 66 4.09 -14.58 13.86
C ASP A 66 5.11 -14.66 15.00
N THR A 67 6.34 -15.10 14.72
CA THR A 67 7.45 -15.08 15.67
C THR A 67 8.12 -13.72 15.80
N GLY A 68 7.77 -12.76 14.95
CA GLY A 68 8.33 -11.41 14.94
C GLY A 68 9.72 -11.29 14.29
N LEU A 69 10.23 -12.37 13.68
CA LEU A 69 11.53 -12.36 13.01
C LEU A 69 11.51 -11.62 11.68
N VAL A 70 10.40 -11.71 10.97
CA VAL A 70 10.21 -11.17 9.62
C VAL A 70 8.96 -10.29 9.58
N LYS A 71 9.02 -9.20 8.82
CA LYS A 71 7.86 -8.47 8.33
C LYS A 71 7.78 -8.57 6.82
N ILE A 72 6.57 -8.57 6.30
CA ILE A 72 6.33 -8.55 4.86
C ILE A 72 5.60 -7.25 4.49
N GLU A 73 6.05 -6.61 3.43
CA GLU A 73 5.34 -5.52 2.75
C GLU A 73 4.88 -6.01 1.40
N PHE A 74 3.56 -6.03 1.19
CA PHE A 74 2.97 -6.34 -0.11
C PHE A 74 2.84 -5.09 -0.95
N ARG A 75 3.33 -5.16 -2.17
CA ARG A 75 3.25 -4.09 -3.17
C ARG A 75 2.54 -4.58 -4.41
N SER A 76 1.51 -3.87 -4.80
CA SER A 76 0.77 -4.18 -6.03
C SER A 76 1.65 -3.97 -7.26
N PHE A 77 1.71 -4.99 -8.10
CA PHE A 77 2.34 -4.98 -9.41
C PHE A 77 1.34 -5.51 -10.45
N PRO A 78 0.32 -4.73 -10.83
CA PRO A 78 -0.76 -5.20 -11.67
C PRO A 78 -0.25 -5.53 -13.08
N LEU A 79 -0.47 -6.77 -13.51
CA LEU A 79 -0.06 -7.25 -14.83
C LEU A 79 -1.09 -6.94 -15.92
N ASP A 80 -2.33 -6.63 -15.53
CA ASP A 80 -3.43 -6.31 -16.42
C ASP A 80 -4.41 -5.33 -15.78
N PHE A 81 -5.42 -4.93 -16.53
CA PHE A 81 -6.42 -3.95 -16.08
C PHE A 81 -7.31 -4.49 -14.96
N ALA A 82 -7.61 -5.79 -14.94
CA ALA A 82 -8.37 -6.42 -13.88
C ALA A 82 -7.58 -6.40 -12.55
N ALA A 83 -6.27 -6.74 -12.60
CA ALA A 83 -5.38 -6.66 -11.46
C ALA A 83 -5.25 -5.22 -10.93
N LEU A 84 -5.20 -4.21 -11.81
CA LEU A 84 -5.17 -2.81 -11.41
C LEU A 84 -6.43 -2.42 -10.62
N ASN A 85 -7.60 -2.82 -11.09
CA ASN A 85 -8.86 -2.53 -10.40
C ASN A 85 -8.97 -3.30 -9.06
N ALA A 86 -8.56 -4.55 -9.03
CA ALA A 86 -8.49 -5.33 -7.79
C ALA A 86 -7.54 -4.69 -6.77
N SER A 87 -6.38 -4.21 -7.20
CA SER A 87 -5.44 -3.48 -6.34
C SER A 87 -6.04 -2.20 -5.75
N LYS A 88 -6.81 -1.45 -6.54
CA LYS A 88 -7.53 -0.26 -6.03
C LYS A 88 -8.53 -0.65 -4.94
N ILE A 89 -9.23 -1.77 -5.09
CA ILE A 89 -10.16 -2.27 -4.08
C ILE A 89 -9.40 -2.68 -2.81
N ALA A 90 -8.29 -3.39 -2.93
CA ALA A 90 -7.46 -3.79 -1.80
C ALA A 90 -6.96 -2.59 -0.98
N HIS A 91 -6.71 -1.46 -1.63
CA HIS A 91 -6.26 -0.23 -0.97
C HIS A 91 -7.38 0.76 -0.60
N CYS A 92 -8.65 0.50 -0.95
CA CYS A 92 -9.71 1.51 -0.83
C CYS A 92 -9.98 1.96 0.62
N LYS A 93 -9.77 1.10 1.61
CA LYS A 93 -9.91 1.46 3.03
C LYS A 93 -8.72 2.27 3.56
N ASN A 94 -7.59 2.18 2.91
CA ASN A 94 -6.33 2.81 3.31
C ASN A 94 -5.98 2.60 4.79
N ASP A 95 -6.31 1.43 5.35
CA ASP A 95 -6.06 1.05 6.74
C ASP A 95 -4.74 0.30 6.94
N GLY A 96 -4.07 -0.08 5.84
CA GLY A 96 -2.82 -0.82 5.84
C GLY A 96 -2.97 -2.31 6.13
N LYS A 97 -4.21 -2.83 6.14
CA LYS A 97 -4.48 -4.26 6.37
C LYS A 97 -4.39 -5.08 5.09
N THR A 98 -3.96 -6.32 5.25
CA THR A 98 -3.72 -7.27 4.15
C THR A 98 -4.91 -8.20 3.88
N ASP A 99 -6.02 -8.03 4.57
CA ASP A 99 -7.18 -8.94 4.55
C ASP A 99 -7.70 -9.27 3.14
N LEU A 100 -7.57 -8.31 2.21
CA LEU A 100 -8.05 -8.47 0.83
C LEU A 100 -7.00 -9.05 -0.14
N LEU A 101 -5.80 -9.38 0.36
CA LEU A 101 -4.74 -10.00 -0.44
C LEU A 101 -4.70 -11.52 -0.29
N HIS A 102 -5.31 -12.05 0.78
CA HIS A 102 -5.31 -13.48 1.07
C HIS A 102 -6.65 -14.08 0.62
N PHE A 103 -6.57 -15.10 -0.23
CA PHE A 103 -7.72 -15.82 -0.80
C PHE A 103 -7.98 -17.12 -0.04
#